data_f828530e13d2a5c9ca958192d53b2e01
#
_entry.id   f828530e13d2a5c9ca958192d53b2e01
#
_cell.length_a   1.000
_cell.length_b   1.000
_cell.length_c   1.000
_cell.angle_alpha   90.00
_cell.angle_beta   90.00
_cell.angle_gamma   90.00
#
_symmetry.space_group_name_H-M   'P 1'
#
loop_
_entity.id
_entity.type
_entity.pdbx_description
1 polymer ?
#
loop_
_entity_poly.entity_id
_entity_poly.type
_entity_poly.pdbx_seq_one_letter_code
_entity_poly.pdbx_strand_id
1 'polypeptide(L)'
;VLASLFGTWALLDDDDRALLAGYIINKFRGDDAILAPGLEEVTRRTGMPSFGVLPWVPGVWLDGEDALEVGRWRYEGNATVPSALRVAVVRFPRISNATDVDAMAGESGVNVQVTTNPDTCQIADVLVLPGSRSTVSDLEWLRRSGIADVVTRRAEQGRTVVGICGGYQMLCRRSEE
;
A
#
# COMPACT_ATOMS: atom_id res chain seq x y z
N VAL A 1 2.64 -2.46 24.47
CA VAL A 1 2.95 -3.74 23.82
C VAL A 1 2.63 -4.91 24.74
N LEU A 2 3.30 -5.07 25.91
CA LEU A 2 3.11 -6.24 26.79
C LEU A 2 1.68 -6.36 27.31
N ALA A 3 1.07 -5.25 27.76
CA ALA A 3 -0.32 -5.23 28.20
C ALA A 3 -1.31 -5.60 27.07
N SER A 4 -1.03 -5.18 25.84
CA SER A 4 -1.86 -5.55 24.67
C SER A 4 -1.75 -7.04 24.37
N LEU A 5 -0.55 -7.62 24.42
CA LEU A 5 -0.35 -9.06 24.23
C LEU A 5 -1.14 -9.88 25.27
N PHE A 6 -0.97 -9.52 26.55
CA PHE A 6 -1.69 -10.18 27.62
C PHE A 6 -3.20 -9.99 27.50
N GLY A 7 -3.65 -8.77 27.20
CA GLY A 7 -5.07 -8.46 27.04
C GLY A 7 -5.70 -9.21 25.88
N THR A 8 -5.01 -9.31 24.74
CA THR A 8 -5.48 -10.11 23.60
C THR A 8 -5.65 -11.57 24.00
N TRP A 9 -4.63 -12.18 24.63
CA TRP A 9 -4.71 -13.56 25.11
C TRP A 9 -5.82 -13.75 26.13
N ALA A 10 -5.99 -12.82 27.06
CA ALA A 10 -6.99 -12.93 28.14
C ALA A 10 -8.44 -12.83 27.66
N LEU A 11 -8.67 -12.17 26.53
CA LEU A 11 -10.00 -11.99 25.93
C LEU A 11 -10.42 -13.11 24.98
N LEU A 12 -9.48 -13.97 24.57
CA LEU A 12 -9.80 -15.14 23.76
C LEU A 12 -10.49 -16.22 24.62
N ASP A 13 -11.33 -17.02 24.02
CA ASP A 13 -11.86 -18.23 24.64
C ASP A 13 -10.80 -19.34 24.69
N ASP A 14 -11.12 -20.45 25.35
CA ASP A 14 -10.17 -21.53 25.58
C ASP A 14 -9.81 -22.26 24.28
N ASP A 15 -10.74 -22.40 23.35
CA ASP A 15 -10.52 -23.07 22.08
C ASP A 15 -9.57 -22.25 21.22
N ASP A 16 -9.76 -20.93 21.14
CA ASP A 16 -8.86 -20.02 20.42
C ASP A 16 -7.49 -19.93 21.06
N ARG A 17 -7.40 -19.90 22.42
CA ARG A 17 -6.12 -19.96 23.14
C ARG A 17 -5.32 -21.20 22.83
N ALA A 18 -5.99 -22.34 22.68
CA ALA A 18 -5.34 -23.62 22.37
C ALA A 18 -4.65 -23.63 21.00
N LEU A 19 -5.04 -22.73 20.09
CA LEU A 19 -4.44 -22.58 18.76
C LEU A 19 -3.17 -21.70 18.78
N LEU A 20 -2.92 -20.96 19.88
CA LEU A 20 -1.79 -20.06 19.96
C LEU A 20 -0.51 -20.82 20.34
N ALA A 21 0.43 -20.90 19.40
CA ALA A 21 1.73 -21.56 19.62
C ALA A 21 2.76 -20.67 20.32
N GLY A 22 2.59 -19.34 20.26
CA GLY A 22 3.51 -18.37 20.82
C GLY A 22 3.33 -17.00 20.20
N TYR A 23 4.29 -16.09 20.44
CA TYR A 23 4.22 -14.73 19.91
C TYR A 23 5.59 -14.18 19.47
N ILE A 24 5.57 -13.20 18.58
CA ILE A 24 6.74 -12.45 18.10
C ILE A 24 6.48 -10.96 18.32
N ILE A 25 7.48 -10.23 18.83
CA ILE A 25 7.44 -8.77 18.82
C ILE A 25 8.02 -8.29 17.50
N ASN A 26 7.21 -7.58 16.70
CA ASN A 26 7.63 -7.09 15.39
C ASN A 26 7.89 -5.59 15.40
N LYS A 27 8.82 -5.13 14.57
CA LYS A 27 9.17 -3.70 14.36
C LYS A 27 9.57 -2.99 15.67
N PHE A 28 10.27 -3.67 16.55
CA PHE A 28 10.67 -3.11 17.84
C PHE A 28 11.71 -2.00 17.65
N ARG A 29 11.51 -0.89 18.35
CA ARG A 29 12.42 0.25 18.34
C ARG A 29 12.93 0.45 19.77
N GLY A 30 14.17 0.12 20.04
CA GLY A 30 14.82 0.25 21.32
C GLY A 30 15.78 -0.89 21.60
N ASP A 31 16.25 -0.97 22.84
CA ASP A 31 17.09 -2.04 23.34
C ASP A 31 16.20 -3.22 23.77
N ASP A 32 16.36 -4.36 23.13
CA ASP A 32 15.61 -5.59 23.39
C ASP A 32 15.91 -6.18 24.78
N ALA A 33 17.10 -5.89 25.36
CA ALA A 33 17.43 -6.27 26.72
C ALA A 33 16.47 -5.68 27.76
N ILE A 34 15.95 -4.47 27.51
CA ILE A 34 14.94 -3.84 28.38
C ILE A 34 13.59 -4.56 28.31
N LEU A 35 13.30 -5.19 27.16
CA LEU A 35 12.05 -5.90 26.95
C LEU A 35 12.03 -7.30 27.57
N ALA A 36 13.20 -7.94 27.71
CA ALA A 36 13.33 -9.33 28.12
C ALA A 36 12.57 -9.69 29.41
N PRO A 37 12.69 -8.95 30.56
CA PRO A 37 11.93 -9.29 31.77
C PRO A 37 10.41 -9.22 31.57
N GLY A 38 9.95 -8.32 30.70
CA GLY A 38 8.52 -8.19 30.37
C GLY A 38 8.01 -9.34 29.52
N LEU A 39 8.82 -9.87 28.60
CA LEU A 39 8.49 -11.07 27.82
C LEU A 39 8.43 -12.32 28.68
N GLU A 40 9.36 -12.47 29.62
CA GLU A 40 9.33 -13.55 30.62
C GLU A 40 8.05 -13.51 31.44
N GLU A 41 7.62 -12.33 31.88
CA GLU A 41 6.38 -12.16 32.64
C GLU A 41 5.13 -12.49 31.83
N VAL A 42 5.08 -12.11 30.54
CA VAL A 42 3.97 -12.50 29.64
C VAL A 42 3.97 -14.02 29.47
N THR A 43 5.11 -14.64 29.19
CA THR A 43 5.24 -16.09 29.06
C THR A 43 4.79 -16.81 30.33
N ARG A 44 5.21 -16.31 31.49
CA ARG A 44 4.82 -16.90 32.80
C ARG A 44 3.31 -16.86 33.03
N ARG A 45 2.64 -15.77 32.61
CA ARG A 45 1.18 -15.58 32.79
C ARG A 45 0.34 -16.35 31.81
N THR A 46 0.80 -16.44 30.57
CA THR A 46 0.00 -16.98 29.45
C THR A 46 0.35 -18.42 29.11
N GLY A 47 1.53 -18.88 29.50
CA GLY A 47 2.09 -20.16 29.03
C GLY A 47 2.63 -20.10 27.59
N MET A 48 2.43 -19.00 26.86
CA MET A 48 2.90 -18.86 25.49
C MET A 48 4.39 -18.50 25.45
N PRO A 49 5.23 -19.21 24.68
CA PRO A 49 6.62 -18.84 24.47
C PRO A 49 6.75 -17.59 23.60
N SER A 50 7.76 -16.77 23.87
CA SER A 50 8.22 -15.75 22.93
C SER A 50 9.13 -16.42 21.89
N PHE A 51 8.83 -16.24 20.61
CA PHE A 51 9.69 -16.69 19.51
C PHE A 51 10.75 -15.66 19.12
N GLY A 52 10.75 -14.50 19.79
CA GLY A 52 11.78 -13.48 19.62
C GLY A 52 11.26 -12.09 19.35
N VAL A 53 12.23 -11.19 19.15
CA VAL A 53 12.00 -9.78 18.85
C VAL A 53 12.63 -9.47 17.51
N LEU A 54 11.85 -8.98 16.57
CA LEU A 54 12.32 -8.45 15.29
C LEU A 54 12.54 -6.95 15.44
N PRO A 55 13.77 -6.46 15.35
CA PRO A 55 14.03 -5.04 15.44
C PRO A 55 13.47 -4.29 14.23
N TRP A 56 13.28 -2.99 14.38
CA TRP A 56 13.05 -2.12 13.26
C TRP A 56 14.32 -2.06 12.38
N VAL A 57 14.24 -2.56 11.15
CA VAL A 57 15.35 -2.55 10.20
C VAL A 57 15.14 -1.39 9.22
N PRO A 58 15.98 -0.33 9.26
CA PRO A 58 15.92 0.74 8.28
C PRO A 58 16.25 0.21 6.89
N GLY A 59 15.53 0.69 5.88
CA GLY A 59 15.81 0.35 4.48
C GLY A 59 15.27 -1.01 4.02
N VAL A 60 14.63 -1.79 4.88
CA VAL A 60 13.83 -2.93 4.43
C VAL A 60 12.48 -2.41 3.94
N TRP A 61 12.26 -2.53 2.65
CA TRP A 61 10.97 -2.29 2.04
C TRP A 61 10.13 -3.56 2.17
N LEU A 62 9.03 -3.46 2.87
CA LEU A 62 7.98 -4.47 2.90
C LEU A 62 6.72 -3.81 2.35
N ASP A 63 6.08 -4.49 1.42
CA ASP A 63 4.80 -4.05 0.88
C ASP A 63 3.81 -3.82 2.02
N GLY A 64 3.34 -2.59 2.15
CA GLY A 64 2.31 -2.24 3.13
C GLY A 64 0.93 -2.58 2.57
N GLU A 65 0.19 -3.46 3.21
CA GLU A 65 -1.21 -3.72 2.87
C GLU A 65 -2.11 -2.50 3.11
N ASP A 66 -1.63 -1.51 3.86
CA ASP A 66 -2.40 -0.32 4.22
C ASP A 66 -1.92 0.93 3.48
N ALA A 67 -2.86 1.60 2.80
CA ALA A 67 -2.68 2.88 2.12
C ALA A 67 -2.17 4.04 3.01
N LEU A 68 -1.97 3.82 4.30
CA LEU A 68 -1.38 4.79 5.23
C LEU A 68 0.09 5.11 4.93
N GLU A 69 0.78 4.28 4.13
CA GLU A 69 2.16 4.53 3.69
C GLU A 69 2.27 5.25 2.34
N VAL A 70 1.17 5.52 1.65
CA VAL A 70 1.15 6.27 0.38
C VAL A 70 1.78 7.68 0.51
N GLY A 71 1.86 8.24 1.71
CA GLY A 71 2.57 9.48 2.01
C GLY A 71 4.11 9.40 1.93
N ARG A 72 4.68 8.19 1.85
CA ARG A 72 6.13 7.94 1.74
C ARG A 72 6.60 7.63 0.32
N TRP A 73 5.70 7.65 -0.64
CA TRP A 73 6.05 7.44 -2.03
C TRP A 73 6.86 8.62 -2.56
N ARG A 74 8.13 8.56 -2.29
CA ARG A 74 9.13 9.42 -2.93
C ARG A 74 9.49 8.87 -4.30
N TYR A 75 8.52 8.67 -5.13
CA TYR A 75 8.77 8.71 -6.57
C TYR A 75 8.70 10.17 -7.02
N GLU A 76 9.50 11.02 -6.37
CA GLU A 76 9.98 12.25 -6.98
C GLU A 76 10.87 11.76 -8.12
N GLY A 77 10.25 11.63 -9.30
CA GLY A 77 10.93 11.19 -10.47
C GLY A 77 12.22 11.99 -10.61
N ASN A 78 13.34 11.29 -10.73
CA ASN A 78 14.52 11.87 -11.31
C ASN A 78 14.13 12.29 -12.73
N ALA A 79 13.61 13.51 -12.86
CA ALA A 79 13.11 14.14 -14.09
C ALA A 79 14.19 14.36 -15.15
N THR A 80 15.34 13.69 -15.04
CA THR A 80 16.54 14.04 -15.79
C THR A 80 17.09 12.96 -16.72
N VAL A 81 16.37 11.85 -16.93
CA VAL A 81 16.76 10.93 -18.01
C VAL A 81 15.86 11.21 -19.22
N PRO A 82 16.36 11.87 -20.28
CA PRO A 82 15.55 12.33 -21.41
C PRO A 82 14.84 11.25 -22.21
N SER A 83 15.12 9.98 -21.96
CA SER A 83 14.56 8.82 -22.67
C SER A 83 13.78 7.85 -21.76
N ALA A 84 13.48 8.22 -20.51
CA ALA A 84 12.74 7.36 -19.61
C ALA A 84 11.25 7.29 -19.99
N LEU A 85 10.70 6.07 -19.95
CA LEU A 85 9.25 5.85 -20.05
C LEU A 85 8.55 6.50 -18.84
N ARG A 86 7.68 7.46 -19.09
CA ARG A 86 6.96 8.19 -18.05
C ARG A 86 5.66 7.48 -17.73
N VAL A 87 5.53 7.01 -16.51
CA VAL A 87 4.34 6.35 -15.99
C VAL A 87 3.69 7.25 -14.94
N ALA A 88 2.47 7.72 -15.19
CA ALA A 88 1.67 8.43 -14.20
C ALA A 88 0.69 7.45 -13.55
N VAL A 89 0.68 7.40 -12.22
CA VAL A 89 -0.23 6.59 -11.42
C VAL A 89 -1.19 7.52 -10.69
N VAL A 90 -2.49 7.34 -10.91
CA VAL A 90 -3.50 8.16 -10.27
C VAL A 90 -3.56 7.86 -8.78
N ARG A 91 -3.38 8.88 -7.95
CA ARG A 91 -3.51 8.78 -6.52
C ARG A 91 -4.97 8.95 -6.10
N PHE A 92 -5.71 7.87 -6.02
CA PHE A 92 -7.06 7.91 -5.47
C PHE A 92 -7.07 8.26 -3.98
N PRO A 93 -8.10 8.95 -3.48
CA PRO A 93 -8.28 9.18 -2.03
C PRO A 93 -8.33 7.88 -1.22
N ARG A 94 -8.84 6.80 -1.82
CA ARG A 94 -8.96 5.48 -1.20
C ARG A 94 -8.24 4.39 -1.99
N ILE A 95 -7.06 4.70 -2.48
CA ILE A 95 -6.18 3.73 -3.14
C ILE A 95 -6.01 2.49 -2.24
N SER A 96 -6.17 1.29 -2.80
CA SER A 96 -6.10 0.04 -2.04
C SER A 96 -4.69 -0.51 -1.96
N ASN A 97 -4.04 -0.58 -3.10
CA ASN A 97 -2.70 -1.13 -3.23
C ASN A 97 -1.92 -0.32 -4.25
N ALA A 98 -0.71 0.01 -3.87
CA ALA A 98 0.17 0.79 -4.68
C ALA A 98 1.40 -0.01 -5.13
N THR A 99 1.60 -1.21 -4.58
CA THR A 99 2.75 -2.08 -4.88
C THR A 99 2.72 -2.66 -6.29
N ASP A 100 1.53 -2.64 -6.95
CA ASP A 100 1.40 -3.07 -8.35
C ASP A 100 2.33 -2.31 -9.31
N VAL A 101 2.77 -1.11 -8.91
CA VAL A 101 3.66 -0.27 -9.73
C VAL A 101 5.10 -0.22 -9.23
N ASP A 102 5.41 -0.85 -8.10
CA ASP A 102 6.75 -0.86 -7.50
C ASP A 102 7.78 -1.56 -8.41
N ALA A 103 7.37 -2.66 -9.05
CA ALA A 103 8.23 -3.37 -10.00
C ALA A 103 8.64 -2.45 -11.17
N MET A 104 7.71 -1.64 -11.70
CA MET A 104 8.01 -0.67 -12.76
C MET A 104 8.94 0.45 -12.26
N ALA A 105 8.77 0.89 -11.01
CA ALA A 105 9.61 1.93 -10.44
C ALA A 105 11.05 1.46 -10.17
N GLY A 106 11.27 0.15 -10.03
CA GLY A 106 12.59 -0.46 -9.92
C GLY A 106 13.33 -0.63 -11.25
N GLU A 107 12.62 -0.48 -12.40
CA GLU A 107 13.23 -0.69 -13.71
C GLU A 107 14.04 0.53 -14.18
N SER A 108 15.23 0.27 -14.70
CA SER A 108 16.06 1.33 -15.30
C SER A 108 15.40 1.87 -16.57
N GLY A 109 15.28 3.19 -16.67
CA GLY A 109 14.62 3.83 -17.81
C GLY A 109 13.10 3.97 -17.68
N VAL A 110 12.53 3.67 -16.53
CA VAL A 110 11.14 3.94 -16.18
C VAL A 110 11.06 5.00 -15.09
N ASN A 111 10.25 6.01 -15.30
CA ASN A 111 9.97 7.06 -14.32
C ASN A 111 8.50 6.97 -13.91
N VAL A 112 8.25 6.49 -12.69
CA VAL A 112 6.90 6.37 -12.13
C VAL A 112 6.60 7.57 -11.26
N GLN A 113 5.50 8.27 -11.53
CA GLN A 113 5.03 9.39 -10.74
C GLN A 113 3.59 9.16 -10.26
N VAL A 114 3.40 9.13 -8.94
CA VAL A 114 2.06 9.09 -8.33
C VAL A 114 1.53 10.52 -8.24
N THR A 115 0.37 10.78 -8.81
CA THR A 115 -0.13 12.15 -9.01
C THR A 115 -1.64 12.28 -8.89
N THR A 116 -2.08 13.48 -8.55
CA THR A 116 -3.48 13.93 -8.65
C THR A 116 -3.63 15.02 -9.72
N ASN A 117 -2.56 15.35 -10.44
CA ASN A 117 -2.55 16.42 -11.43
C ASN A 117 -2.93 15.90 -12.82
N PRO A 118 -4.04 16.40 -13.43
CA PRO A 118 -4.46 16.01 -14.76
C PRO A 118 -3.41 16.24 -15.85
N ASP A 119 -2.61 17.31 -15.76
CA ASP A 119 -1.59 17.62 -16.76
C ASP A 119 -0.47 16.56 -16.77
N THR A 120 -0.06 16.13 -15.58
CA THR A 120 0.90 15.01 -15.44
C THR A 120 0.32 13.73 -16.05
N CYS A 121 -0.96 13.44 -15.79
CA CYS A 121 -1.65 12.29 -16.39
C CYS A 121 -1.74 12.41 -17.91
N GLN A 122 -1.92 13.61 -18.45
CA GLN A 122 -2.05 13.86 -19.89
C GLN A 122 -0.73 13.63 -20.63
N ILE A 123 0.41 14.07 -20.07
CA ILE A 123 1.72 14.01 -20.74
C ILE A 123 2.45 12.68 -20.57
N ALA A 124 2.08 11.85 -19.59
CA ALA A 124 2.70 10.55 -19.35
C ALA A 124 2.59 9.62 -20.57
N ASP A 125 3.53 8.72 -20.76
CA ASP A 125 3.48 7.71 -21.82
C ASP A 125 2.47 6.62 -21.47
N VAL A 126 2.42 6.22 -20.18
CA VAL A 126 1.44 5.27 -19.63
C VAL A 126 0.69 5.95 -18.48
N LEU A 127 -0.63 5.83 -18.47
CA LEU A 127 -1.50 6.24 -17.35
C LEU A 127 -2.03 5.00 -16.64
N VAL A 128 -1.82 4.91 -15.33
CA VAL A 128 -2.28 3.79 -14.50
C VAL A 128 -3.36 4.27 -13.53
N LEU A 129 -4.51 3.60 -13.56
CA LEU A 129 -5.57 3.69 -12.55
C LEU A 129 -5.42 2.48 -11.63
N PRO A 130 -4.90 2.65 -10.41
CA PRO A 130 -4.64 1.54 -9.49
C PRO A 130 -5.93 1.02 -8.83
N GLY A 131 -5.80 0.05 -7.93
CA GLY A 131 -6.88 -0.45 -7.12
C GLY A 131 -7.47 0.61 -6.18
N SER A 132 -8.75 0.48 -5.88
CA SER A 132 -9.48 1.35 -4.94
C SER A 132 -10.27 0.52 -3.93
N ARG A 133 -10.28 0.96 -2.67
CA ARG A 133 -11.14 0.40 -1.61
C ARG A 133 -12.58 0.91 -1.68
N SER A 134 -12.86 1.88 -2.53
CA SER A 134 -14.19 2.46 -2.73
C SER A 134 -14.34 2.96 -4.15
N THR A 135 -14.56 2.02 -5.07
CA THR A 135 -14.56 2.27 -6.53
C THR A 135 -15.54 3.37 -6.93
N VAL A 136 -16.77 3.38 -6.40
CA VAL A 136 -17.78 4.38 -6.72
C VAL A 136 -17.36 5.78 -6.27
N SER A 137 -16.92 5.92 -5.03
CA SER A 137 -16.50 7.21 -4.47
C SER A 137 -15.25 7.77 -5.17
N ASP A 138 -14.28 6.89 -5.50
CA ASP A 138 -13.07 7.30 -6.20
C ASP A 138 -13.36 7.61 -7.68
N LEU A 139 -14.34 6.95 -8.32
CA LEU A 139 -14.80 7.30 -9.65
C LEU A 139 -15.45 8.70 -9.68
N GLU A 140 -16.25 9.04 -8.67
CA GLU A 140 -16.81 10.39 -8.54
C GLU A 140 -15.70 11.45 -8.35
N TRP A 141 -14.70 11.12 -7.54
CA TRP A 141 -13.53 11.98 -7.38
C TRP A 141 -12.74 12.11 -8.69
N LEU A 142 -12.53 11.02 -9.43
CA LEU A 142 -11.84 11.01 -10.72
C LEU A 142 -12.54 11.95 -11.73
N ARG A 143 -13.87 11.96 -11.73
CA ARG A 143 -14.68 12.88 -12.56
C ARG A 143 -14.49 14.34 -12.14
N ARG A 144 -14.59 14.61 -10.84
CA ARG A 144 -14.45 15.99 -10.29
C ARG A 144 -13.04 16.55 -10.45
N SER A 145 -12.02 15.72 -10.42
CA SER A 145 -10.62 16.14 -10.58
C SER A 145 -10.24 16.47 -12.03
N GLY A 146 -11.09 16.16 -13.01
CA GLY A 146 -10.79 16.32 -14.44
C GLY A 146 -9.91 15.20 -15.01
N ILE A 147 -9.46 14.24 -14.19
CA ILE A 147 -8.65 13.11 -14.68
C ILE A 147 -9.50 12.16 -15.54
N ALA A 148 -10.80 12.02 -15.27
CA ALA A 148 -11.69 11.23 -16.12
C ALA A 148 -11.71 11.72 -17.58
N ASP A 149 -11.70 13.04 -17.78
CA ASP A 149 -11.64 13.63 -19.12
C ASP A 149 -10.28 13.35 -19.80
N VAL A 150 -9.20 13.32 -19.01
CA VAL A 150 -7.88 12.91 -19.49
C VAL A 150 -7.89 11.44 -19.94
N VAL A 151 -8.47 10.54 -19.15
CA VAL A 151 -8.61 9.11 -19.48
C VAL A 151 -9.35 8.95 -20.81
N THR A 152 -10.50 9.62 -20.97
CA THR A 152 -11.31 9.57 -22.20
C THR A 152 -10.53 10.06 -23.41
N ARG A 153 -9.91 11.24 -23.31
CA ARG A 153 -9.09 11.79 -24.41
C ARG A 153 -7.92 10.89 -24.79
N ARG A 154 -7.26 10.29 -23.80
CA ARG A 154 -6.15 9.35 -24.05
C ARG A 154 -6.63 8.11 -24.79
N ALA A 155 -7.77 7.55 -24.39
CA ALA A 155 -8.37 6.40 -25.07
C ALA A 155 -8.73 6.72 -26.52
N GLU A 156 -9.35 7.90 -26.78
CA GLU A 156 -9.68 8.37 -28.15
C GLU A 156 -8.42 8.59 -29.00
N GLN A 157 -7.31 8.98 -28.39
CA GLN A 157 -6.02 9.18 -29.05
C GLN A 157 -5.21 7.88 -29.21
N GLY A 158 -5.72 6.74 -28.76
CA GLY A 158 -4.99 5.47 -28.76
C GLY A 158 -3.79 5.42 -27.81
N ARG A 159 -3.75 6.29 -26.79
CA ARG A 159 -2.69 6.34 -25.78
C ARG A 159 -2.96 5.35 -24.66
N THR A 160 -1.91 4.76 -24.13
CA THR A 160 -2.01 3.69 -23.12
C THR A 160 -2.65 4.17 -21.81
N VAL A 161 -3.71 3.47 -21.41
CA VAL A 161 -4.33 3.55 -20.07
C VAL A 161 -4.44 2.13 -19.52
N VAL A 162 -3.99 1.93 -18.30
CA VAL A 162 -4.03 0.65 -17.59
C VAL A 162 -4.91 0.79 -16.37
N GLY A 163 -5.90 -0.08 -16.23
CA GLY A 163 -6.75 -0.16 -15.03
C GLY A 163 -6.46 -1.45 -14.26
N ILE A 164 -6.29 -1.35 -12.95
CA ILE A 164 -6.01 -2.48 -12.05
C ILE A 164 -7.14 -2.58 -11.04
N CYS A 165 -7.78 -3.75 -10.89
CA CYS A 165 -8.85 -3.99 -9.92
C CYS A 165 -9.95 -2.91 -9.98
N GLY A 166 -10.12 -2.08 -8.94
CA GLY A 166 -11.06 -0.95 -8.93
C GLY A 166 -10.84 0.03 -10.07
N GLY A 167 -9.57 0.31 -10.45
CA GLY A 167 -9.25 1.13 -11.61
C GLY A 167 -9.74 0.53 -12.93
N TYR A 168 -9.66 -0.79 -13.09
CA TYR A 168 -10.25 -1.46 -14.25
C TYR A 168 -11.78 -1.34 -14.27
N GLN A 169 -12.44 -1.52 -13.12
CA GLN A 169 -13.89 -1.35 -13.01
C GLN A 169 -14.35 0.06 -13.41
N MET A 170 -13.55 1.10 -13.08
CA MET A 170 -13.85 2.48 -13.47
C MET A 170 -13.77 2.73 -14.97
N LEU A 171 -13.03 1.91 -15.73
CA LEU A 171 -12.92 1.98 -17.18
C LEU A 171 -14.10 1.31 -17.93
N CYS A 172 -14.89 0.48 -17.23
CA CYS A 172 -16.03 -0.19 -17.83
C CYS A 172 -17.20 0.77 -18.08
N ARG A 173 -17.93 0.56 -19.17
CA ARG A 173 -19.10 1.40 -19.50
C ARG A 173 -20.31 1.15 -18.60
N ARG A 174 -20.50 -0.10 -18.12
CA ARG A 174 -21.53 -0.54 -17.17
C ARG A 174 -21.12 -1.86 -16.54
N SER A 175 -21.36 -2.01 -15.25
CA SER A 175 -21.44 -3.29 -14.57
C SER A 175 -22.89 -3.64 -14.30
N GLU A 176 -23.72 -3.56 -15.34
CA GLU A 176 -25.08 -4.04 -15.24
C GLU A 176 -25.17 -5.34 -16.01
N GLU A 177 -25.14 -6.40 -15.26
CA GLU A 177 -25.99 -7.60 -15.30
C GLU A 177 -25.38 -8.67 -14.45
#